data_c109d4c20f195744759ee6353988c766
#
_entry.id   c109d4c20f195744759ee6353988c766
#
_cell.length_a   1.000
_cell.length_b   1.000
_cell.length_c   1.000
_cell.angle_alpha   90.00
_cell.angle_beta   90.00
_cell.angle_gamma   90.00
#
_symmetry.space_group_name_H-M   'P 1'
#
loop_
_entity.id
_entity.type
_entity.pdbx_description
1 polymer ?
#
loop_
_entity_poly.entity_id
_entity_poly.type
_entity_poly.pdbx_seq_one_letter_code
_entity_poly.pdbx_strand_id
1 'polypeptide(L)'
;MRGGEGSPVSEGPNAEVARRLLAAISAGDADSFVELLDAEVEIYTQRGVRRGRDQVARWARTKFDHLERRYEVEELHEAGETVVVLARVQYVWRESGKVGDEWLVGIALDFRDRRLLRWRLYEDPMEALEELDA
;
A
#
# COMPACT_ATOMS: atom_id res chain seq x y z
N MET A 1 -4.50 -7.33 -29.18
CA MET A 1 -4.73 -7.22 -28.62
C MET A 1 -4.47 -7.49 -28.11
N ARG A 2 -4.30 -7.28 -27.68
CA ARG A 2 -4.24 -7.41 -26.89
C ARG A 2 -4.68 -7.58 -26.28
N GLY A 3 -4.83 -7.61 -26.03
CA GLY A 3 -5.32 -7.72 -25.38
C GLY A 3 -5.54 -7.82 -24.61
N GLY A 4 -5.62 -7.91 -24.36
CA GLY A 4 -5.92 -8.02 -23.58
C GLY A 4 -5.82 -8.15 -22.98
N GLU A 5 -5.40 -8.04 -23.36
CA GLU A 5 -5.38 -8.18 -22.80
C GLU A 5 -6.11 -8.19 -21.76
N GLY A 6 -6.70 -8.48 -21.53
CA GLY A 6 -7.76 -8.73 -20.67
C GLY A 6 -7.68 -8.31 -19.29
N SER A 7 -6.77 -8.58 -18.66
CA SER A 7 -6.60 -8.19 -17.31
C SER A 7 -6.76 -6.71 -17.02
N PRO A 8 -6.73 -5.82 -17.98
CA PRO A 8 -6.97 -4.40 -17.68
C PRO A 8 -8.25 -4.12 -16.93
N VAL A 9 -9.20 -5.03 -16.95
CA VAL A 9 -10.44 -4.81 -16.23
C VAL A 9 -10.25 -4.68 -14.71
N SER A 10 -9.12 -5.12 -14.17
CA SER A 10 -8.89 -5.01 -12.74
C SER A 10 -8.10 -3.76 -12.35
N GLU A 11 -7.76 -2.90 -13.31
CA GLU A 11 -7.02 -1.68 -13.00
C GLU A 11 -7.75 -0.45 -13.49
N GLY A 12 -8.07 0.43 -12.57
CA GLY A 12 -8.69 1.72 -12.86
C GLY A 12 -7.86 2.86 -12.29
N PRO A 13 -8.49 4.03 -12.08
CA PRO A 13 -7.74 5.20 -11.60
C PRO A 13 -7.12 5.02 -10.22
N ASN A 14 -7.76 4.26 -9.35
CA ASN A 14 -7.22 4.06 -8.01
C ASN A 14 -6.04 3.10 -7.99
N ALA A 15 -5.96 2.21 -8.98
CA ALA A 15 -4.80 1.31 -9.11
C ALA A 15 -3.51 2.11 -9.31
N GLU A 16 -3.57 3.17 -10.11
CA GLU A 16 -2.40 4.02 -10.32
C GLU A 16 -1.96 4.68 -9.02
N VAL A 17 -2.92 5.17 -8.22
CA VAL A 17 -2.58 5.77 -6.93
C VAL A 17 -1.99 4.73 -6.00
N ALA A 18 -2.53 3.51 -6.00
CA ALA A 18 -1.98 2.42 -5.19
C ALA A 18 -0.52 2.15 -5.55
N ARG A 19 -0.19 2.11 -6.83
CA ARG A 19 1.19 1.90 -7.27
C ARG A 19 2.10 3.04 -6.83
N ARG A 20 1.61 4.28 -6.87
CA ARG A 20 2.38 5.43 -6.40
C ARG A 20 2.64 5.37 -4.91
N LEU A 21 1.63 4.94 -4.13
CA LEU A 21 1.79 4.78 -2.68
C LEU A 21 2.91 3.78 -2.37
N LEU A 22 2.89 2.62 -3.03
CA LEU A 22 3.89 1.59 -2.79
C LEU A 22 5.28 2.05 -3.26
N ALA A 23 5.34 2.76 -4.37
CA ALA A 23 6.60 3.30 -4.87
C ALA A 23 7.19 4.32 -3.89
N ALA A 24 6.35 5.18 -3.32
CA ALA A 24 6.80 6.17 -2.33
C ALA A 24 7.36 5.49 -1.08
N ILE A 25 6.67 4.46 -0.59
CA ILE A 25 7.16 3.70 0.56
C ILE A 25 8.49 3.04 0.24
N SER A 26 8.59 2.40 -0.93
CA SER A 26 9.82 1.72 -1.34
C SER A 26 10.99 2.67 -1.48
N ALA A 27 10.71 3.91 -1.91
CA ALA A 27 11.74 4.94 -2.04
C ALA A 27 12.07 5.64 -0.72
N GLY A 28 11.27 5.40 0.32
CA GLY A 28 11.44 6.10 1.58
C GLY A 28 11.02 7.56 1.49
N ASP A 29 10.13 7.87 0.54
CA ASP A 29 9.69 9.24 0.27
C ASP A 29 8.38 9.53 0.99
N ALA A 30 8.49 9.95 2.25
CA ALA A 30 7.33 10.21 3.08
C ALA A 30 6.46 11.35 2.53
N ASP A 31 7.08 12.37 1.96
CA ASP A 31 6.32 13.51 1.44
C ASP A 31 5.42 13.11 0.27
N SER A 32 5.94 12.33 -0.66
CA SER A 32 5.12 11.83 -1.78
C SER A 32 4.01 10.91 -1.28
N PHE A 33 4.30 10.09 -0.27
CA PHE A 33 3.30 9.22 0.33
C PHE A 33 2.15 10.05 0.93
N VAL A 34 2.51 11.09 1.71
CA VAL A 34 1.53 11.93 2.40
C VAL A 34 0.63 12.68 1.42
N GLU A 35 1.15 13.10 0.28
CA GLU A 35 0.37 13.81 -0.73
C GLU A 35 -0.78 12.98 -1.29
N LEU A 36 -0.70 11.67 -1.19
CA LEU A 36 -1.70 10.77 -1.72
C LEU A 36 -2.77 10.39 -0.69
N LEU A 37 -2.69 10.95 0.51
CA LEU A 37 -3.59 10.60 1.62
C LEU A 37 -4.80 11.53 1.70
N ASP A 38 -5.96 10.93 2.01
CA ASP A 38 -7.14 11.70 2.38
C ASP A 38 -6.90 12.32 3.76
N ALA A 39 -7.55 13.46 4.03
CA ALA A 39 -7.42 14.11 5.33
C ALA A 39 -7.85 13.22 6.50
N GLU A 40 -8.77 12.29 6.24
CA GLU A 40 -9.31 11.37 7.25
C GLU A 40 -8.72 9.97 7.15
N VAL A 41 -7.56 9.83 6.54
CA VAL A 41 -6.92 8.55 6.31
C VAL A 41 -6.73 7.74 7.60
N GLU A 42 -6.88 6.41 7.48
CA GLU A 42 -6.63 5.48 8.57
C GLU A 42 -5.64 4.43 8.09
N ILE A 43 -4.56 4.26 8.84
CA ILE A 43 -3.57 3.21 8.58
C ILE A 43 -3.65 2.22 9.74
N TYR A 44 -4.01 0.98 9.42
CA TYR A 44 -4.12 -0.09 10.41
C TYR A 44 -2.80 -0.82 10.52
N THR A 45 -2.22 -0.79 11.72
CA THR A 45 -0.96 -1.47 12.02
C THR A 45 -1.17 -2.46 13.14
N GLN A 46 -0.19 -3.31 13.38
CA GLN A 46 -0.24 -4.26 14.50
C GLN A 46 -0.29 -3.56 15.85
N ARG A 47 0.15 -2.32 15.92
CA ARG A 47 0.18 -1.53 17.15
C ARG A 47 -1.03 -0.62 17.30
N GLY A 48 -2.00 -0.73 16.40
CA GLY A 48 -3.20 0.08 16.44
C GLY A 48 -3.40 0.85 15.16
N VAL A 49 -4.30 1.83 15.23
CA VAL A 49 -4.70 2.60 14.06
C VAL A 49 -4.12 4.00 14.15
N ARG A 50 -3.53 4.46 13.02
CA ARG A 50 -3.09 5.86 12.89
C ARG A 50 -4.17 6.58 12.10
N ARG A 51 -4.72 7.63 12.65
CA ARG A 51 -5.84 8.37 12.05
C ARG A 51 -5.48 9.81 11.74
N GLY A 52 -5.91 10.26 10.56
CA GLY A 52 -5.70 11.63 10.12
C GLY A 52 -4.37 11.83 9.45
N ARG A 53 -4.36 12.73 8.46
CA ARG A 53 -3.17 12.95 7.66
C ARG A 53 -1.95 13.38 8.49
N ASP A 54 -2.16 14.25 9.47
CA ASP A 54 -1.03 14.75 10.26
C ASP A 54 -0.39 13.65 11.11
N GLN A 55 -1.21 12.81 11.72
CA GLN A 55 -0.70 11.70 12.52
C GLN A 55 0.02 10.69 11.65
N VAL A 56 -0.56 10.36 10.50
CA VAL A 56 0.04 9.42 9.56
C VAL A 56 1.34 9.97 9.00
N ALA A 57 1.39 11.28 8.72
CA ALA A 57 2.60 11.91 8.21
C ALA A 57 3.76 11.79 9.21
N ARG A 58 3.50 12.05 10.48
CA ARG A 58 4.53 11.91 11.52
C ARG A 58 5.00 10.46 11.64
N TRP A 59 4.05 9.53 11.62
CA TRP A 59 4.37 8.11 11.69
C TRP A 59 5.22 7.67 10.50
N ALA A 60 4.84 8.08 9.29
CA ALA A 60 5.55 7.70 8.07
C ALA A 60 6.98 8.22 8.06
N ARG A 61 7.18 9.48 8.44
CA ARG A 61 8.52 10.07 8.49
C ARG A 61 9.44 9.32 9.43
N THR A 62 8.94 8.92 10.59
CA THR A 62 9.71 8.15 11.54
C THR A 62 10.02 6.75 11.02
N LYS A 63 9.01 6.06 10.48
CA LYS A 63 9.18 4.68 10.03
C LYS A 63 10.11 4.56 8.82
N PHE A 64 9.99 5.49 7.88
CA PHE A 64 10.77 5.40 6.65
C PHE A 64 12.26 5.69 6.88
N ASP A 65 12.60 6.35 7.98
CA ASP A 65 13.99 6.64 8.31
C ASP A 65 14.77 5.43 8.81
N HIS A 66 14.09 4.47 9.41
CA HIS A 66 14.76 3.34 10.07
C HIS A 66 14.75 2.06 9.26
N LEU A 67 13.70 1.83 8.51
CA LEU A 67 13.49 0.57 7.82
C LEU A 67 12.97 0.85 6.42
N GLU A 68 13.71 0.37 5.44
CA GLU A 68 13.28 0.44 4.06
C GLU A 68 12.38 -0.75 3.77
N ARG A 69 11.23 -0.49 3.18
CA ARG A 69 10.30 -1.53 2.74
C ARG A 69 10.23 -1.48 1.23
N ARG A 70 10.63 -2.57 0.59
CA ARG A 70 10.58 -2.67 -0.86
C ARG A 70 9.40 -3.55 -1.24
N TYR A 71 8.48 -2.99 -1.99
CA TYR A 71 7.31 -3.71 -2.46
C TYR A 71 7.44 -4.03 -3.94
N GLU A 72 7.21 -5.30 -4.27
CA GLU A 72 7.10 -5.72 -5.65
C GLU A 72 5.68 -6.21 -5.88
N VAL A 73 4.94 -5.49 -6.69
CA VAL A 73 3.53 -5.82 -6.96
C VAL A 73 3.46 -7.05 -7.85
N GLU A 74 2.75 -8.07 -7.39
CA GLU A 74 2.53 -9.29 -8.16
C GLU A 74 1.17 -9.28 -8.84
N GLU A 75 0.14 -8.85 -8.11
CA GLU A 75 -1.21 -8.72 -8.63
C GLU A 75 -1.85 -7.49 -8.04
N LEU A 76 -2.73 -6.88 -8.80
CA LEU A 76 -3.49 -5.73 -8.33
C LEU A 76 -4.90 -5.85 -8.88
N HIS A 77 -5.88 -5.75 -7.99
CA HIS A 77 -7.29 -5.87 -8.32
C HIS A 77 -8.05 -4.66 -7.80
N GLU A 78 -8.84 -4.05 -8.65
CA GLU A 78 -9.65 -2.89 -8.28
C GLU A 78 -11.13 -3.19 -8.47
N ALA A 79 -11.92 -2.90 -7.44
CA ALA A 79 -13.38 -3.02 -7.50
C ALA A 79 -13.98 -1.84 -6.76
N GLY A 80 -14.69 -0.97 -7.51
CA GLY A 80 -15.23 0.25 -6.93
C GLY A 80 -14.11 1.16 -6.43
N GLU A 81 -14.15 1.50 -5.16
CA GLU A 81 -13.14 2.34 -4.53
C GLU A 81 -12.13 1.54 -3.69
N THR A 82 -12.15 0.22 -3.84
CA THR A 82 -11.23 -0.66 -3.12
C THR A 82 -10.23 -1.25 -4.10
N VAL A 83 -8.96 -1.21 -3.71
CA VAL A 83 -7.87 -1.85 -4.46
C VAL A 83 -7.21 -2.85 -3.53
N VAL A 84 -7.02 -4.08 -4.00
CA VAL A 84 -6.24 -5.08 -3.27
C VAL A 84 -4.97 -5.35 -4.04
N VAL A 85 -3.84 -5.24 -3.36
CA VAL A 85 -2.53 -5.48 -3.94
C VAL A 85 -1.94 -6.73 -3.31
N LEU A 86 -1.53 -7.69 -4.13
CA LEU A 86 -0.73 -8.81 -3.67
C LEU A 86 0.70 -8.47 -4.02
N ALA A 87 1.55 -8.39 -3.02
CA ALA A 87 2.91 -7.91 -3.20
C ALA A 87 3.91 -8.70 -2.36
N ARG A 88 5.13 -8.79 -2.87
CA ARG A 88 6.25 -9.25 -2.07
C ARG A 88 6.83 -8.03 -1.38
N VAL A 89 7.01 -8.12 -0.08
CA VAL A 89 7.64 -7.05 0.66
C VAL A 89 8.97 -7.56 1.21
N GLN A 90 10.01 -6.76 1.04
CA GLN A 90 11.34 -7.06 1.56
C GLN A 90 11.74 -5.92 2.48
N TYR A 91 12.25 -6.28 3.65
CA TYR A 91 12.72 -5.29 4.63
C TYR A 91 14.23 -5.15 4.54
N VAL A 92 14.70 -3.92 4.51
CA VAL A 92 16.13 -3.63 4.49
C VAL A 92 16.43 -2.66 5.64
N TRP A 93 17.30 -3.08 6.54
CA TRP A 93 17.70 -2.25 7.68
C TRP A 93 18.70 -1.20 7.20
N ARG A 94 18.35 0.07 7.34
CA ARG A 94 19.17 1.15 6.78
C ARG A 94 20.56 1.24 7.41
N GLU A 95 20.66 1.01 8.70
CA GLU A 95 21.93 1.11 9.40
C GLU A 95 22.98 0.10 8.92
N SER A 96 22.56 -1.13 8.70
CA SER A 96 23.48 -2.21 8.34
C SER A 96 23.42 -2.59 6.87
N GLY A 97 22.38 -2.17 6.18
CA GLY A 97 22.11 -2.62 4.83
C GLY A 97 21.68 -4.09 4.80
N LYS A 98 21.40 -4.67 5.95
CA LYS A 98 21.04 -6.07 6.05
C LYS A 98 19.66 -6.29 5.47
N VAL A 99 19.54 -7.30 4.59
CA VAL A 99 18.27 -7.67 3.99
C VAL A 99 17.60 -8.73 4.85
N GLY A 100 16.35 -8.47 5.21
CA GLY A 100 15.55 -9.43 5.97
C GLY A 100 14.80 -10.37 5.05
N ASP A 101 13.87 -11.12 5.63
CA ASP A 101 13.06 -12.07 4.88
C ASP A 101 12.13 -11.35 3.89
N GLU A 102 11.76 -12.10 2.87
CA GLU A 102 10.80 -11.64 1.87
C GLU A 102 9.46 -12.35 2.12
N TRP A 103 8.38 -11.59 2.09
CA TRP A 103 7.05 -12.10 2.41
C TRP A 103 6.07 -11.74 1.31
N LEU A 104 5.13 -12.63 1.05
CA LEU A 104 3.99 -12.31 0.20
C LEU A 104 2.86 -11.83 1.10
N VAL A 105 2.36 -10.63 0.85
CA VAL A 105 1.31 -10.01 1.67
C VAL A 105 0.17 -9.52 0.78
N GLY A 106 -0.99 -9.31 1.39
CA GLY A 106 -2.10 -8.65 0.74
C GLY A 106 -2.36 -7.31 1.41
N ILE A 107 -2.60 -6.29 0.61
CA ILE A 107 -2.87 -4.94 1.11
C ILE A 107 -4.20 -4.48 0.56
N ALA A 108 -5.14 -4.19 1.46
CA ALA A 108 -6.46 -3.67 1.07
C ALA A 108 -6.46 -2.16 1.25
N LEU A 109 -6.73 -1.45 0.17
CA LEU A 109 -6.72 0.00 0.13
C LEU A 109 -8.10 0.50 -0.26
N ASP A 110 -8.67 1.38 0.56
CA ASP A 110 -9.90 2.06 0.22
C ASP A 110 -9.58 3.50 -0.14
N PHE A 111 -10.21 4.00 -1.20
CA PHE A 111 -9.95 5.34 -1.71
C PHE A 111 -11.20 6.20 -1.64
N ARG A 112 -10.98 7.51 -1.56
CA ARG A 112 -12.03 8.53 -1.69
C ARG A 112 -11.45 9.67 -2.50
N ASP A 113 -12.07 9.98 -3.63
CA ASP A 113 -11.59 11.03 -4.53
C ASP A 113 -10.12 10.82 -4.93
N ARG A 114 -9.76 9.58 -5.20
CA ARG A 114 -8.41 9.18 -5.60
C ARG A 114 -7.35 9.43 -4.54
N ARG A 115 -7.78 9.53 -3.27
CA ARG A 115 -6.85 9.64 -2.15
C ARG A 115 -7.06 8.46 -1.22
N LEU A 116 -5.97 8.01 -0.61
CA LEU A 116 -6.05 6.86 0.29
C LEU A 116 -6.84 7.21 1.54
N LEU A 117 -7.91 6.48 1.76
CA LEU A 117 -8.76 6.65 2.93
C LEU A 117 -8.43 5.62 4.00
N ARG A 118 -8.11 4.38 3.59
CA ARG A 118 -7.85 3.32 4.57
C ARG A 118 -6.84 2.33 4.00
N TRP A 119 -5.91 1.91 4.85
CA TRP A 119 -4.87 0.94 4.52
C TRP A 119 -4.91 -0.17 5.54
N ARG A 120 -5.03 -1.43 5.07
CA ARG A 120 -4.98 -2.63 5.92
C ARG A 120 -4.07 -3.63 5.28
N LEU A 121 -3.12 -4.16 6.05
CA LEU A 121 -2.19 -5.18 5.55
C LEU A 121 -2.56 -6.53 6.16
N TYR A 122 -2.62 -7.54 5.32
CA TYR A 122 -2.91 -8.92 5.70
C TYR A 122 -1.71 -9.79 5.40
N GLU A 123 -1.31 -10.60 6.39
CA GLU A 123 -0.22 -11.56 6.17
C GLU A 123 -0.66 -12.67 5.23
N ASP A 124 -1.95 -12.99 5.23
CA ASP A 124 -2.53 -13.94 4.28
C ASP A 124 -3.12 -13.16 3.10
N PRO A 125 -2.52 -13.26 1.90
CA PRO A 125 -3.04 -12.53 0.75
C PRO A 125 -4.49 -12.85 0.42
N MET A 126 -4.94 -14.06 0.70
CA MET A 126 -6.33 -14.46 0.41
C MET A 126 -7.33 -13.66 1.26
N GLU A 127 -6.95 -13.33 2.50
CA GLU A 127 -7.81 -12.52 3.34
C GLU A 127 -7.99 -11.11 2.77
N ALA A 128 -6.95 -10.56 2.16
CA ALA A 128 -7.05 -9.26 1.52
C ALA A 128 -8.01 -9.31 0.34
N LEU A 129 -7.98 -10.39 -0.44
CA LEU A 129 -8.85 -10.52 -1.59
C LEU A 129 -10.33 -10.57 -1.20
N GLU A 130 -10.63 -11.04 0.01
CA GLU A 130 -12.02 -11.07 0.49
C GLU A 130 -12.59 -9.67 0.63
N GLU A 131 -11.75 -8.65 0.76
CA GLU A 131 -12.22 -7.27 0.85
C GLU A 131 -12.91 -6.79 -0.42
N LEU A 132 -12.58 -7.40 -1.56
CA LEU A 132 -13.21 -7.05 -2.83
C LEU A 132 -14.67 -7.49 -2.91
N ASP A 133 -15.03 -8.48 -2.12
CA ASP A 133 -16.38 -9.05 -2.11
C ASP A 133 -17.26 -8.44 -1.02
N ALA A 134 -16.70 -7.59 -0.20
CA ALA A 134 -17.41 -7.01 0.95
C ALA A 134 -18.37 -5.89 0.55
#